data_ed4d753153dadb4553ba02408873f6ba
#
_entry.id   ed4d753153dadb4553ba02408873f6ba
#
_cell.length_a   1.000
_cell.length_b   1.000
_cell.length_c   1.000
_cell.angle_alpha   90.00
_cell.angle_beta   90.00
_cell.angle_gamma   90.00
#
_symmetry.space_group_name_H-M   'P 1'
#
loop_
_entity.id
_entity.type
_entity.pdbx_description
1 polymer ?
#
loop_
_entity_poly.entity_id
_entity_poly.type
_entity_poly.pdbx_seq_one_letter_code
_entity_poly.pdbx_strand_id
1 'polypeptide(L)'
;MKIETILSPSLFSQIEDIDKKVVVVIDILRATSTITTILANGASAVIPVKEESIAREYKSKGYLVGGERGGETITGFDFGNSPFQYKKEIVSGQEVVLSTTNGTKCIEMASSAHQVVIGSFLNLESVVNYIMHLDKDVVLFAAGWQDRVNLEDSLFAGAVASSFARRDCDDATQMARDAYSVAEGNLFETLQNTNHF
;
A
#
# COMPACT_ATOMS: atom_id res chain seq x y z
N MET A 1 7.53 -2.62 21.06
CA MET A 1 7.01 -2.29 19.70
C MET A 1 5.70 -1.54 19.90
N LYS A 2 5.58 -0.35 19.30
CA LYS A 2 4.38 0.46 19.24
C LYS A 2 3.81 0.43 17.84
N ILE A 3 2.49 0.57 17.71
CA ILE A 3 1.78 0.61 16.43
C ILE A 3 1.04 1.95 16.34
N GLU A 4 1.37 2.74 15.35
CA GLU A 4 0.72 4.02 15.02
C GLU A 4 0.03 3.88 13.67
N THR A 5 -1.15 4.46 13.50
CA THR A 5 -1.85 4.48 12.22
C THR A 5 -2.00 5.91 11.70
N ILE A 6 -1.51 6.14 10.50
CA ILE A 6 -1.72 7.38 9.75
C ILE A 6 -2.79 7.12 8.69
N LEU A 7 -3.98 7.65 8.93
CA LEU A 7 -5.16 7.40 8.09
C LEU A 7 -5.22 8.26 6.81
N SER A 8 -4.29 9.22 6.67
CA SER A 8 -4.23 10.10 5.50
C SER A 8 -2.81 10.67 5.33
N PRO A 9 -2.31 10.84 4.10
CA PRO A 9 -0.99 11.44 3.84
C PRO A 9 -0.79 12.82 4.48
N SER A 10 -1.86 13.59 4.65
CA SER A 10 -1.80 14.91 5.29
C SER A 10 -1.33 14.88 6.75
N LEU A 11 -1.43 13.75 7.42
CA LEU A 11 -1.00 13.54 8.81
C LEU A 11 0.42 12.98 8.94
N PHE A 12 1.05 12.58 7.83
CA PHE A 12 2.33 11.88 7.85
C PHE A 12 3.46 12.68 8.50
N SER A 13 3.43 14.01 8.35
CA SER A 13 4.43 14.91 8.96
C SER A 13 4.41 14.94 10.49
N GLN A 14 3.42 14.32 11.12
CA GLN A 14 3.31 14.22 12.58
C GLN A 14 4.12 13.04 13.14
N ILE A 15 4.63 12.15 12.28
CA ILE A 15 5.44 11.01 12.71
C ILE A 15 6.83 11.48 13.10
N GLU A 16 7.20 11.24 14.36
CA GLU A 16 8.53 11.48 14.89
C GLU A 16 9.42 10.25 14.67
N ASP A 17 10.74 10.46 14.59
CA ASP A 17 11.76 9.39 14.53
C ASP A 17 11.48 8.31 13.44
N ILE A 18 11.02 8.73 12.28
CA ILE A 18 10.63 7.81 11.20
C ILE A 18 11.78 6.90 10.75
N ASP A 19 13.00 7.37 10.82
CA ASP A 19 14.21 6.62 10.50
C ASP A 19 14.47 5.41 11.40
N LYS A 20 13.77 5.33 12.54
CA LYS A 20 13.80 4.19 13.48
C LYS A 20 12.62 3.24 13.31
N LYS A 21 11.60 3.60 12.55
CA LYS A 21 10.33 2.89 12.42
C LYS A 21 10.24 2.11 11.12
N VAL A 22 9.43 1.07 11.13
CA VAL A 22 8.97 0.36 9.93
C VAL A 22 7.67 1.01 9.46
N VAL A 23 7.59 1.42 8.21
CA VAL A 23 6.37 1.98 7.62
C VAL A 23 5.73 0.93 6.70
N VAL A 24 4.51 0.53 7.00
CA VAL A 24 3.68 -0.30 6.12
C VAL A 24 2.81 0.63 5.28
N VAL A 25 3.13 0.79 4.01
CA VAL A 25 2.32 1.58 3.07
C VAL A 25 1.12 0.76 2.60
N ILE A 26 -0.05 1.38 2.67
CA ILE A 26 -1.36 0.76 2.43
C ILE A 26 -2.10 1.56 1.37
N ASP A 27 -2.41 0.93 0.23
CA ASP A 27 -3.24 1.45 -0.87
C ASP A 27 -3.97 0.25 -1.47
N ILE A 28 -5.05 -0.17 -0.80
CA ILE A 28 -5.76 -1.42 -1.10
C ILE A 28 -6.41 -1.36 -2.48
N LEU A 29 -6.98 -0.23 -2.84
CA LEU A 29 -7.61 -0.01 -4.14
C LEU A 29 -6.93 1.16 -4.88
N ARG A 30 -5.68 0.90 -5.46
CA ARG A 30 -5.24 -0.47 -5.77
C ARG A 30 -3.72 -0.67 -5.73
N ALA A 31 -2.89 0.35 -5.47
CA ALA A 31 -1.44 0.26 -5.74
C ALA A 31 -0.75 -0.88 -4.99
N THR A 32 -0.98 -1.03 -3.68
CA THR A 32 -0.28 -2.08 -2.92
C THR A 32 -0.80 -3.48 -3.25
N SER A 33 -2.08 -3.65 -3.57
CA SER A 33 -2.61 -4.90 -4.10
C SER A 33 -2.00 -5.25 -5.46
N THR A 34 -1.81 -4.26 -6.33
CA THR A 34 -1.18 -4.43 -7.64
C THR A 34 0.29 -4.82 -7.47
N ILE A 35 1.07 -4.12 -6.64
CA ILE A 35 2.48 -4.46 -6.36
C ILE A 35 2.60 -5.88 -5.82
N THR A 36 1.76 -6.24 -4.84
CA THR A 36 1.77 -7.59 -4.26
C THR A 36 1.51 -8.65 -5.33
N THR A 37 0.54 -8.41 -6.21
CA THR A 37 0.22 -9.35 -7.31
C THR A 37 1.35 -9.46 -8.32
N ILE A 38 1.98 -8.35 -8.70
CA ILE A 38 3.12 -8.34 -9.63
C ILE A 38 4.26 -9.23 -9.10
N LEU A 39 4.63 -9.03 -7.82
CA LEU A 39 5.69 -9.81 -7.19
C LEU A 39 5.29 -11.28 -7.00
N ALA A 40 4.05 -11.57 -6.60
CA ALA A 40 3.54 -12.94 -6.47
C ALA A 40 3.51 -13.68 -7.81
N ASN A 41 3.35 -12.97 -8.93
CA ASN A 41 3.42 -13.50 -10.28
C ASN A 41 4.86 -13.63 -10.82
N GLY A 42 5.87 -13.41 -9.96
CA GLY A 42 7.27 -13.73 -10.26
C GLY A 42 8.06 -12.60 -10.91
N ALA A 43 7.58 -11.37 -10.88
CA ALA A 43 8.43 -10.23 -11.24
C ALA A 43 9.66 -10.18 -10.34
N SER A 44 10.81 -9.81 -10.90
CA SER A 44 12.06 -9.69 -10.14
C SER A 44 12.07 -8.44 -9.25
N ALA A 45 11.38 -7.37 -9.68
CA ALA A 45 11.19 -6.15 -8.91
C ALA A 45 9.98 -5.35 -9.41
N VAL A 46 9.44 -4.50 -8.50
CA VAL A 46 8.57 -3.38 -8.86
C VAL A 46 9.28 -2.09 -8.51
N ILE A 47 9.37 -1.18 -9.48
CA ILE A 47 10.02 0.14 -9.34
C ILE A 47 8.89 1.19 -9.23
N PRO A 48 8.53 1.62 -8.02
CA PRO A 48 7.52 2.67 -7.87
C PRO A 48 8.11 4.02 -8.26
N VAL A 49 7.42 4.74 -9.12
CA VAL A 49 7.79 6.10 -9.53
C VAL A 49 6.58 7.02 -9.45
N LYS A 50 6.74 8.18 -8.86
CA LYS A 50 5.65 9.14 -8.72
C LYS A 50 5.44 9.93 -10.01
N GLU A 51 6.53 10.38 -10.62
CA GLU A 51 6.48 11.24 -11.80
C GLU A 51 6.26 10.42 -13.08
N GLU A 52 5.24 10.81 -13.86
CA GLU A 52 4.93 10.16 -15.13
C GLU A 52 6.09 10.27 -16.14
N SER A 53 6.82 11.39 -16.15
CA SER A 53 7.97 11.60 -17.03
C SER A 53 9.05 10.54 -16.79
N ILE A 54 9.32 10.20 -15.52
CA ILE A 54 10.28 9.15 -15.15
C ILE A 54 9.79 7.78 -15.63
N ALA A 55 8.49 7.48 -15.45
CA ALA A 55 7.92 6.24 -15.95
C ALA A 55 8.06 6.13 -17.49
N ARG A 56 7.87 7.22 -18.22
CA ARG A 56 8.07 7.27 -19.68
C ARG A 56 9.53 7.05 -20.09
N GLU A 57 10.50 7.55 -19.31
CA GLU A 57 11.92 7.25 -19.56
C GLU A 57 12.22 5.75 -19.39
N TYR A 58 11.67 5.10 -18.38
CA TYR A 58 11.79 3.63 -18.22
C TYR A 58 11.15 2.90 -19.40
N LYS A 59 9.97 3.36 -19.85
CA LYS A 59 9.31 2.81 -21.03
C LYS A 59 10.19 2.87 -22.28
N SER A 60 10.86 4.00 -22.51
CA SER A 60 11.79 4.17 -23.65
C SER A 60 13.02 3.23 -23.58
N LYS A 61 13.36 2.76 -22.40
CA LYS A 61 14.43 1.79 -22.15
C LYS A 61 13.97 0.33 -22.24
N GLY A 62 12.69 0.08 -22.54
CA GLY A 62 12.14 -1.27 -22.74
C GLY A 62 11.59 -1.94 -21.48
N TYR A 63 11.43 -1.21 -20.37
CA TYR A 63 10.77 -1.75 -19.17
C TYR A 63 9.27 -1.93 -19.40
N LEU A 64 8.67 -2.90 -18.71
CA LEU A 64 7.21 -2.98 -18.56
C LEU A 64 6.75 -1.84 -17.64
N VAL A 65 5.81 -1.03 -18.12
CA VAL A 65 5.36 0.14 -17.38
C VAL A 65 3.85 0.11 -17.20
N GLY A 66 3.42 0.20 -15.96
CA GLY A 66 2.02 0.36 -15.59
C GLY A 66 1.77 1.66 -14.84
N GLY A 67 0.53 2.08 -14.83
CA GLY A 67 0.17 3.26 -14.04
C GLY A 67 -1.20 3.84 -14.37
N GLU A 68 -1.62 4.73 -13.48
CA GLU A 68 -2.90 5.43 -13.59
C GLU A 68 -2.79 6.89 -13.18
N ARG A 69 -3.72 7.70 -13.69
CA ARG A 69 -4.05 9.02 -13.16
C ARG A 69 -5.57 9.13 -13.09
N GLY A 70 -6.09 9.46 -11.90
CA GLY A 70 -7.53 9.52 -11.67
C GLY A 70 -8.27 8.19 -11.91
N GLY A 71 -7.60 7.06 -11.71
CA GLY A 71 -8.15 5.71 -11.93
C GLY A 71 -8.03 5.20 -13.37
N GLU A 72 -7.67 6.05 -14.34
CA GLU A 72 -7.54 5.67 -15.76
C GLU A 72 -6.08 5.33 -16.11
N THR A 73 -5.91 4.33 -16.98
CA THR A 73 -4.59 3.94 -17.49
C THR A 73 -3.93 5.11 -18.23
N ILE A 74 -2.68 5.39 -17.92
CA ILE A 74 -1.90 6.43 -18.59
C ILE A 74 -1.67 6.04 -20.06
N THR A 75 -2.02 6.94 -20.97
CA THR A 75 -1.85 6.70 -22.41
C THR A 75 -0.40 6.35 -22.77
N GLY A 76 -0.23 5.22 -23.47
CA GLY A 76 1.07 4.72 -23.91
C GLY A 76 1.79 3.82 -22.90
N PHE A 77 1.23 3.57 -21.71
CA PHE A 77 1.72 2.54 -20.80
C PHE A 77 1.19 1.15 -21.19
N ASP A 78 1.89 0.10 -20.76
CA ASP A 78 1.49 -1.28 -21.06
C ASP A 78 0.27 -1.71 -20.26
N PHE A 79 0.15 -1.18 -19.02
CA PHE A 79 -0.87 -1.56 -18.07
C PHE A 79 -1.39 -0.35 -17.29
N GLY A 80 -2.59 -0.50 -16.74
CA GLY A 80 -3.11 0.40 -15.71
C GLY A 80 -2.66 0.01 -14.29
N ASN A 81 -3.52 0.28 -13.31
CA ASN A 81 -3.31 -0.10 -11.91
C ASN A 81 -4.26 -1.21 -11.46
N SER A 82 -4.65 -2.13 -12.36
CA SER A 82 -5.47 -3.29 -12.00
C SER A 82 -4.60 -4.54 -11.84
N PRO A 83 -4.63 -5.24 -10.69
CA PRO A 83 -3.87 -6.47 -10.46
C PRO A 83 -4.07 -7.52 -11.55
N PHE A 84 -5.28 -7.61 -12.13
CA PHE A 84 -5.64 -8.59 -13.15
C PHE A 84 -4.88 -8.45 -14.47
N GLN A 85 -4.24 -7.31 -14.71
CA GLN A 85 -3.47 -7.07 -15.94
C GLN A 85 -2.07 -7.69 -15.88
N TYR A 86 -1.51 -7.91 -14.69
CA TYR A 86 -0.14 -8.36 -14.48
C TYR A 86 -0.04 -9.89 -14.36
N LYS A 87 -0.34 -10.56 -15.47
CA LYS A 87 -0.34 -12.03 -15.54
C LYS A 87 1.08 -12.57 -15.44
N LYS A 88 1.21 -13.76 -14.82
CA LYS A 88 2.50 -14.45 -14.63
C LYS A 88 3.30 -14.59 -15.93
N GLU A 89 2.64 -14.91 -17.02
CA GLU A 89 3.25 -15.12 -18.34
C GLU A 89 3.91 -13.86 -18.90
N ILE A 90 3.52 -12.68 -18.38
CA ILE A 90 4.02 -11.38 -18.83
C ILE A 90 5.10 -10.85 -17.90
N VAL A 91 4.87 -10.93 -16.57
CA VAL A 91 5.71 -10.23 -15.59
C VAL A 91 6.80 -11.11 -14.97
N SER A 92 6.75 -12.44 -15.14
CA SER A 92 7.73 -13.34 -14.52
C SER A 92 9.15 -13.04 -14.97
N GLY A 93 10.05 -12.80 -14.01
CA GLY A 93 11.45 -12.44 -14.25
C GLY A 93 11.66 -10.99 -14.73
N GLN A 94 10.61 -10.22 -14.92
CA GLN A 94 10.71 -8.82 -15.38
C GLN A 94 10.81 -7.83 -14.21
N GLU A 95 11.41 -6.69 -14.47
CA GLU A 95 11.26 -5.50 -13.63
C GLU A 95 10.08 -4.68 -14.16
N VAL A 96 9.14 -4.35 -13.27
CA VAL A 96 7.93 -3.61 -13.63
C VAL A 96 7.97 -2.23 -12.98
N VAL A 97 7.84 -1.18 -13.78
CA VAL A 97 7.71 0.20 -13.28
C VAL A 97 6.23 0.51 -13.06
N LEU A 98 5.90 1.04 -11.89
CA LEU A 98 4.52 1.38 -11.53
C LEU A 98 4.41 2.83 -11.10
N SER A 99 3.52 3.60 -11.75
CA SER A 99 3.25 5.01 -11.43
C SER A 99 1.77 5.21 -11.08
N THR A 100 1.48 5.54 -9.82
CA THR A 100 0.11 5.75 -9.33
C THR A 100 -0.03 7.10 -8.64
N THR A 101 -1.27 7.54 -8.45
CA THR A 101 -1.56 8.85 -7.84
C THR A 101 -1.24 8.88 -6.34
N ASN A 102 -1.65 7.85 -5.59
CA ASN A 102 -1.58 7.84 -4.12
C ASN A 102 -0.46 6.92 -3.59
N GLY A 103 -0.45 5.64 -3.96
CA GLY A 103 0.46 4.67 -3.38
C GLY A 103 1.94 5.01 -3.59
N THR A 104 2.34 5.43 -4.81
CA THR A 104 3.74 5.80 -5.09
C THR A 104 4.16 7.07 -4.37
N LYS A 105 3.25 8.04 -4.16
CA LYS A 105 3.45 9.21 -3.31
C LYS A 105 3.77 8.79 -1.86
N CYS A 106 3.00 7.87 -1.30
CA CYS A 106 3.19 7.40 0.07
C CYS A 106 4.49 6.61 0.24
N ILE A 107 4.89 5.81 -0.74
CA ILE A 107 6.19 5.11 -0.75
C ILE A 107 7.33 6.13 -0.72
N GLU A 108 7.26 7.19 -1.54
CA GLU A 108 8.26 8.26 -1.56
C GLU A 108 8.31 9.01 -0.21
N MET A 109 7.15 9.37 0.35
CA MET A 109 7.08 10.03 1.66
C MET A 109 7.70 9.19 2.78
N ALA A 110 7.55 7.88 2.73
CA ALA A 110 8.10 6.94 3.69
C ALA A 110 9.58 6.59 3.45
N SER A 111 10.24 7.12 2.42
CA SER A 111 11.57 6.69 1.98
C SER A 111 12.69 6.84 3.02
N SER A 112 12.51 7.74 4.00
CA SER A 112 13.46 7.92 5.12
C SER A 112 13.22 6.96 6.30
N ALA A 113 12.18 6.11 6.25
CA ALA A 113 11.92 5.13 7.28
C ALA A 113 13.05 4.10 7.39
N HIS A 114 13.17 3.46 8.58
CA HIS A 114 14.10 2.34 8.73
C HIS A 114 13.87 1.27 7.66
N GLN A 115 12.60 0.99 7.39
CA GLN A 115 12.16 0.11 6.31
C GLN A 115 10.75 0.46 5.84
N VAL A 116 10.52 0.35 4.53
CA VAL A 116 9.19 0.47 3.91
C VAL A 116 8.72 -0.91 3.50
N VAL A 117 7.51 -1.26 3.91
CA VAL A 117 6.83 -2.52 3.60
C VAL A 117 5.55 -2.22 2.84
N ILE A 118 5.24 -3.04 1.84
CA ILE A 118 3.99 -2.92 1.06
C ILE A 118 2.94 -3.83 1.68
N GLY A 119 1.82 -3.25 2.11
CA GLY A 119 0.73 -3.98 2.77
C GLY A 119 -0.55 -4.05 1.94
N SER A 120 -1.11 -5.24 1.81
CA SER A 120 -2.43 -5.50 1.23
C SER A 120 -3.06 -6.74 1.86
N PHE A 121 -4.39 -6.92 1.71
CA PHE A 121 -5.04 -8.16 2.19
C PHE A 121 -4.46 -9.43 1.53
N LEU A 122 -3.83 -9.29 0.36
CA LEU A 122 -3.21 -10.40 -0.36
C LEU A 122 -1.93 -10.94 0.32
N ASN A 123 -1.29 -10.13 1.17
CA ASN A 123 -0.08 -10.52 1.89
C ASN A 123 -0.15 -10.22 3.41
N LEU A 124 -1.35 -10.10 3.98
CA LEU A 124 -1.59 -9.72 5.37
C LEU A 124 -0.74 -10.55 6.36
N GLU A 125 -0.82 -11.87 6.27
CA GLU A 125 -0.08 -12.77 7.17
C GLU A 125 1.45 -12.57 7.04
N SER A 126 1.95 -12.43 5.82
CA SER A 126 3.37 -12.17 5.57
C SER A 126 3.83 -10.84 6.15
N VAL A 127 3.02 -9.78 6.02
CA VAL A 127 3.29 -8.46 6.60
C VAL A 127 3.34 -8.55 8.12
N VAL A 128 2.34 -9.17 8.76
CA VAL A 128 2.29 -9.32 10.23
C VAL A 128 3.51 -10.09 10.74
N ASN A 129 3.81 -11.24 10.13
CA ASN A 129 4.96 -12.06 10.52
C ASN A 129 6.28 -11.30 10.35
N TYR A 130 6.41 -10.54 9.26
CA TYR A 130 7.62 -9.78 8.96
C TYR A 130 7.87 -8.66 9.98
N ILE A 131 6.86 -7.83 10.26
CA ILE A 131 7.00 -6.74 11.22
C ILE A 131 7.22 -7.22 12.65
N MET A 132 6.59 -8.35 13.05
CA MET A 132 6.86 -8.99 14.33
C MET A 132 8.33 -9.41 14.48
N HIS A 133 8.95 -9.91 13.41
CA HIS A 133 10.35 -10.32 13.40
C HIS A 133 11.32 -9.15 13.54
N LEU A 134 10.95 -7.96 13.06
CA LEU A 134 11.82 -6.78 13.10
C LEU A 134 11.88 -6.14 14.49
N ASP A 135 10.90 -6.40 15.37
CA ASP A 135 10.76 -5.86 16.74
C ASP A 135 11.03 -4.33 16.80
N LYS A 136 10.48 -3.60 15.87
CA LYS A 136 10.56 -2.14 15.77
C LYS A 136 9.18 -1.52 15.86
N ASP A 137 9.12 -0.24 16.22
CA ASP A 137 7.88 0.53 16.14
C ASP A 137 7.40 0.61 14.69
N VAL A 138 6.09 0.51 14.51
CA VAL A 138 5.44 0.37 13.20
C VAL A 138 4.49 1.52 12.95
N VAL A 139 4.53 2.06 11.76
CA VAL A 139 3.55 3.00 11.23
C VAL A 139 2.74 2.31 10.15
N LEU A 140 1.44 2.19 10.34
CA LEU A 140 0.48 1.74 9.33
C LEU A 140 0.02 2.98 8.55
N PHE A 141 0.53 3.17 7.34
CA PHE A 141 0.35 4.38 6.56
C PHE A 141 -0.63 4.18 5.42
N ALA A 142 -1.87 4.61 5.64
CA ALA A 142 -2.94 4.60 4.63
C ALA A 142 -2.72 5.70 3.59
N ALA A 143 -2.76 5.33 2.32
CA ALA A 143 -2.62 6.27 1.21
C ALA A 143 -3.88 7.15 1.05
N GLY A 144 -5.02 6.63 1.48
CA GLY A 144 -6.28 7.36 1.37
C GLY A 144 -6.63 7.72 -0.08
N TRP A 145 -7.58 8.61 -0.22
CA TRP A 145 -7.96 9.16 -1.52
C TRP A 145 -8.09 10.68 -1.48
N GLN A 146 -7.37 11.37 -2.35
CA GLN A 146 -7.33 12.84 -2.37
C GLN A 146 -6.99 13.43 -0.98
N ASP A 147 -5.97 12.88 -0.33
CA ASP A 147 -5.53 13.22 1.01
C ASP A 147 -6.62 13.06 2.11
N ARG A 148 -7.69 12.29 1.83
CA ARG A 148 -8.73 11.93 2.79
C ARG A 148 -8.63 10.48 3.21
N VAL A 149 -9.20 10.18 4.37
CA VAL A 149 -9.36 8.81 4.87
C VAL A 149 -10.25 8.01 3.91
N ASN A 150 -9.84 6.79 3.58
CA ASN A 150 -10.67 5.79 2.92
C ASN A 150 -10.89 4.58 3.82
N LEU A 151 -11.93 3.83 3.56
CA LEU A 151 -12.32 2.73 4.43
C LEU A 151 -11.44 1.50 4.21
N GLU A 152 -11.12 1.17 2.98
CA GLU A 152 -10.39 -0.04 2.63
C GLU A 152 -8.97 -0.08 3.24
N ASP A 153 -8.23 1.03 3.20
CA ASP A 153 -6.90 1.13 3.80
C ASP A 153 -7.00 1.09 5.33
N SER A 154 -8.02 1.76 5.88
CA SER A 154 -8.28 1.76 7.33
C SER A 154 -8.60 0.36 7.83
N LEU A 155 -9.39 -0.43 7.09
CA LEU A 155 -9.72 -1.81 7.45
C LEU A 155 -8.48 -2.71 7.39
N PHE A 156 -7.60 -2.52 6.42
CA PHE A 156 -6.35 -3.27 6.38
C PHE A 156 -5.43 -2.92 7.56
N ALA A 157 -5.30 -1.63 7.90
CA ALA A 157 -4.56 -1.20 9.09
C ALA A 157 -5.12 -1.87 10.35
N GLY A 158 -6.46 -1.93 10.47
CA GLY A 158 -7.15 -2.62 11.55
C GLY A 158 -6.88 -4.13 11.59
N ALA A 159 -6.85 -4.78 10.42
CA ALA A 159 -6.52 -6.19 10.29
C ALA A 159 -5.11 -6.50 10.81
N VAL A 160 -4.11 -5.71 10.40
CA VAL A 160 -2.74 -5.82 10.92
C VAL A 160 -2.73 -5.59 12.43
N ALA A 161 -3.34 -4.52 12.92
CA ALA A 161 -3.38 -4.16 14.33
C ALA A 161 -4.06 -5.22 15.21
N SER A 162 -4.96 -6.04 14.64
CA SER A 162 -5.63 -7.12 15.37
C SER A 162 -4.68 -8.21 15.87
N SER A 163 -3.49 -8.31 15.28
CA SER A 163 -2.43 -9.23 15.69
C SER A 163 -1.60 -8.73 16.88
N PHE A 164 -1.85 -7.51 17.37
CA PHE A 164 -1.05 -6.87 18.43
C PHE A 164 -1.90 -6.54 19.66
N ALA A 165 -1.24 -6.35 20.81
CA ALA A 165 -1.94 -5.97 22.03
C ALA A 165 -2.48 -4.53 21.92
N ARG A 166 -3.71 -4.27 22.36
CA ARG A 166 -4.34 -2.94 22.29
C ARG A 166 -3.52 -1.83 22.96
N ARG A 167 -2.86 -2.13 24.08
CA ARG A 167 -2.02 -1.18 24.82
C ARG A 167 -0.83 -0.64 24.04
N ASP A 168 -0.45 -1.29 22.94
CA ASP A 168 0.67 -0.93 22.10
C ASP A 168 0.22 -0.11 20.88
N CYS A 169 -1.08 0.16 20.75
CA CYS A 169 -1.72 0.87 19.65
C CYS A 169 -2.14 2.29 20.05
N ASP A 170 -1.93 3.26 19.18
CA ASP A 170 -2.49 4.60 19.33
C ASP A 170 -4.01 4.62 19.07
N ASP A 171 -4.68 5.75 19.29
CA ASP A 171 -6.13 5.88 19.14
C ASP A 171 -6.59 5.63 17.70
N ALA A 172 -5.86 6.10 16.69
CA ALA A 172 -6.18 5.88 15.28
C ALA A 172 -6.10 4.40 14.93
N THR A 173 -5.09 3.70 15.44
CA THR A 173 -4.94 2.25 15.28
C THR A 173 -6.09 1.49 15.96
N GLN A 174 -6.50 1.93 17.16
CA GLN A 174 -7.64 1.30 17.85
C GLN A 174 -8.94 1.50 17.09
N MET A 175 -9.18 2.71 16.55
CA MET A 175 -10.35 2.99 15.69
C MET A 175 -10.35 2.10 14.44
N ALA A 176 -9.22 1.98 13.75
CA ALA A 176 -9.09 1.11 12.59
C ALA A 176 -9.35 -0.37 12.93
N ARG A 177 -8.82 -0.83 14.06
CA ARG A 177 -9.04 -2.20 14.57
C ARG A 177 -10.51 -2.47 14.90
N ASP A 178 -11.19 -1.53 15.56
CA ASP A 178 -12.60 -1.68 15.91
C ASP A 178 -13.47 -1.65 14.64
N ALA A 179 -13.16 -0.81 13.65
CA ALA A 179 -13.80 -0.82 12.35
C ALA A 179 -13.60 -2.19 11.63
N TYR A 180 -12.38 -2.73 11.63
CA TYR A 180 -12.10 -4.02 11.04
C TYR A 180 -12.87 -5.14 11.74
N SER A 181 -12.94 -5.15 13.07
CA SER A 181 -13.65 -6.19 13.82
C SER A 181 -15.14 -6.31 13.47
N VAL A 182 -15.75 -5.21 13.02
CA VAL A 182 -17.14 -5.19 12.52
C VAL A 182 -17.23 -5.72 11.08
N ALA A 183 -16.21 -5.46 10.26
CA ALA A 183 -16.19 -5.75 8.83
C ALA A 183 -15.60 -7.12 8.47
N GLU A 184 -14.82 -7.73 9.38
CA GLU A 184 -14.00 -8.93 9.13
C GLU A 184 -14.78 -10.09 8.49
N GLY A 185 -16.03 -10.31 8.90
CA GLY A 185 -16.88 -11.38 8.34
C GLY A 185 -17.45 -11.07 6.95
N ASN A 186 -17.38 -9.80 6.49
CA ASN A 186 -18.03 -9.37 5.25
C ASN A 186 -17.42 -8.12 4.64
N LEU A 187 -16.11 -8.18 4.35
CA LEU A 187 -15.35 -7.06 3.76
C LEU A 187 -15.96 -6.58 2.44
N PHE A 188 -16.42 -7.51 1.59
CA PHE A 188 -16.98 -7.14 0.29
C PHE A 188 -18.23 -6.26 0.45
N GLU A 189 -19.22 -6.68 1.23
CA GLU A 189 -20.43 -5.89 1.47
C GLU A 189 -20.12 -4.55 2.15
N THR A 190 -19.15 -4.54 3.06
CA THR A 190 -18.72 -3.31 3.73
C THR A 190 -18.15 -2.31 2.73
N LEU A 191 -17.35 -2.77 1.75
CA LEU A 191 -16.66 -1.90 0.79
C LEU A 191 -17.51 -1.50 -0.40
N GLN A 192 -18.47 -2.34 -0.86
CA GLN A 192 -19.28 -2.06 -2.04
C GLN A 192 -20.09 -0.75 -1.97
N ASN A 193 -20.30 -0.20 -0.77
CA ASN A 193 -20.98 1.07 -0.55
C ASN A 193 -20.03 2.26 -0.39
N THR A 194 -18.72 2.07 -0.61
CA THR A 194 -17.74 3.15 -0.57
C THR A 194 -17.62 3.86 -1.91
N ASN A 195 -17.04 5.06 -1.90
CA ASN A 195 -16.87 5.86 -3.13
C ASN A 195 -15.80 5.30 -4.09
N HIS A 196 -15.05 4.27 -3.66
CA HIS A 196 -13.91 3.71 -4.40
C HIS A 196 -14.17 2.33 -5.01
N PHE A 197 -15.28 1.72 -4.64
CA PHE A 197 -15.61 0.35 -5.05
C PHE A 197 -16.34 0.31 -6.39
#